data_b4a9b394752fb091575eba49c1480fcc
#
_entry.id   b4a9b394752fb091575eba49c1480fcc
#
_cell.length_a   1.000
_cell.length_b   1.000
_cell.length_c   1.000
_cell.angle_alpha   90.00
_cell.angle_beta   90.00
_cell.angle_gamma   90.00
#
_symmetry.space_group_name_H-M   'P 1'
#
loop_
_entity.id
_entity.type
_entity.pdbx_description
1 polymer ?
#
loop_
_entity_poly.entity_id
_entity_poly.type
_entity_poly.pdbx_seq_one_letter_code
_entity_poly.pdbx_strand_id
1 'polypeptide(L)'
;MSQRVNPNLKKDLSKYGSKDWNECFHCGNCTAICQLTENESLFPRKTIRQAQMGLKDSLISNVDPWLCYYCGDCSESCPRDANPGELMMALRRWQTVKYEWTGLAGLFYKSLASLIIALVLVAIAIFAIAYTKDFNHEALMHFGHSLEFWLIICVFSIILVPNLIRMFYFTVIKAKVKAPFGSYISGFFFLIGHMFTQIRTFKCDKQTTRWLAHFLVVSGYLSLLVITVFLNWFGTENQLIINLGYITGGLVFIFTFILIISRLSKNRELNKYSHSTDWFFIIWLFLMGLTAFLVRLFIDIDMLTNNFWLYMIHLMIITQWGLLLVPFGKWTHFLYRSFAVYFSNLKIAGLKKQGKL
;
A
#
# COMPACT_ATOMS: atom_id res chain seq x y z
N MET A 1 -22.29 -21.68 12.50
CA MET A 1 -22.09 -21.98 11.08
C MET A 1 -20.83 -22.80 10.95
N SER A 2 -20.88 -23.93 10.26
CA SER A 2 -19.70 -24.73 9.94
C SER A 2 -18.78 -23.94 9.00
N GLN A 3 -17.50 -23.84 9.32
CA GLN A 3 -16.52 -23.21 8.45
C GLN A 3 -15.88 -24.27 7.54
N ARG A 4 -15.80 -23.99 6.25
CA ARG A 4 -15.12 -24.88 5.31
C ARG A 4 -13.62 -24.75 5.47
N VAL A 5 -12.94 -25.86 5.68
CA VAL A 5 -11.46 -25.97 5.70
C VAL A 5 -10.97 -26.07 4.26
N ASN A 6 -9.96 -25.26 3.89
CA ASN A 6 -9.27 -25.37 2.61
C ASN A 6 -7.90 -26.04 2.83
N PRO A 7 -7.70 -27.31 2.48
CA PRO A 7 -6.43 -28.00 2.69
C PRO A 7 -5.27 -27.42 1.86
N ASN A 8 -5.59 -26.76 0.75
CA ASN A 8 -4.59 -26.15 -0.14
C ASN A 8 -4.19 -24.72 0.28
N LEU A 9 -4.76 -24.17 1.39
CA LEU A 9 -4.49 -22.80 1.81
C LEU A 9 -3.00 -22.56 2.10
N LYS A 10 -2.31 -23.55 2.68
CA LYS A 10 -0.87 -23.51 2.90
C LYS A 10 -0.11 -23.24 1.61
N LYS A 11 -0.37 -24.05 0.57
CA LYS A 11 0.26 -23.92 -0.76
C LYS A 11 -0.11 -22.61 -1.44
N ASP A 12 -1.32 -22.08 -1.21
CA ASP A 12 -1.73 -20.79 -1.75
C ASP A 12 -1.00 -19.65 -1.05
N LEU A 13 -0.91 -19.64 0.29
CA LEU A 13 -0.25 -18.58 1.05
C LEU A 13 1.26 -18.51 0.81
N SER A 14 1.94 -19.66 0.63
CA SER A 14 3.39 -19.68 0.39
C SER A 14 3.81 -18.96 -0.91
N LYS A 15 2.89 -18.76 -1.85
CA LYS A 15 3.13 -17.99 -3.09
C LYS A 15 3.25 -16.48 -2.83
N TYR A 16 2.88 -16.01 -1.65
CA TYR A 16 2.89 -14.60 -1.26
C TYR A 16 4.01 -14.24 -0.29
N GLY A 17 4.96 -15.18 -0.04
CA GLY A 17 6.22 -14.89 0.64
C GLY A 17 6.53 -15.76 1.84
N SER A 18 5.64 -15.92 2.81
CA SER A 18 5.92 -16.65 4.04
C SER A 18 5.89 -18.17 3.86
N LYS A 19 6.91 -18.89 4.39
CA LYS A 19 7.02 -20.35 4.31
C LYS A 19 7.06 -21.01 5.69
N ASP A 20 7.65 -20.35 6.70
CA ASP A 20 8.04 -20.96 7.97
C ASP A 20 6.93 -20.98 9.02
N TRP A 21 5.80 -20.31 8.77
CA TRP A 21 4.69 -20.17 9.73
C TRP A 21 4.05 -21.48 10.18
N ASN A 22 4.28 -22.59 9.45
CA ASN A 22 3.83 -23.93 9.86
C ASN A 22 4.60 -24.50 11.05
N GLU A 23 5.80 -23.99 11.31
CA GLU A 23 6.64 -24.41 12.44
C GLU A 23 6.06 -23.92 13.79
N CYS A 24 5.01 -23.10 13.74
CA CYS A 24 4.36 -22.57 14.92
C CYS A 24 3.62 -23.67 15.71
N PHE A 25 4.00 -23.88 16.98
CA PHE A 25 3.35 -24.80 17.93
C PHE A 25 2.44 -24.09 18.96
N HIS A 26 2.09 -22.84 18.70
CA HIS A 26 1.14 -22.06 19.51
C HIS A 26 1.55 -21.75 20.95
N CYS A 27 2.82 -21.54 21.25
CA CYS A 27 3.29 -21.19 22.59
C CYS A 27 2.70 -19.87 23.14
N GLY A 28 2.28 -18.93 22.26
CA GLY A 28 1.67 -17.67 22.65
C GLY A 28 2.65 -16.51 22.86
N ASN A 29 3.96 -16.73 22.80
CA ASN A 29 4.99 -15.70 23.01
C ASN A 29 4.77 -14.46 22.14
N CYS A 30 4.50 -14.67 20.84
CA CYS A 30 4.21 -13.58 19.89
C CYS A 30 2.98 -12.73 20.28
N THR A 31 2.00 -13.32 20.99
CA THR A 31 0.81 -12.59 21.48
C THR A 31 1.14 -11.82 22.76
N ALA A 32 1.95 -12.39 23.65
CA ALA A 32 2.36 -11.74 24.88
C ALA A 32 3.21 -10.49 24.64
N ILE A 33 4.07 -10.51 23.61
CA ILE A 33 4.95 -9.37 23.31
C ILE A 33 4.31 -8.31 22.39
N CYS A 34 3.21 -8.64 21.71
CA CYS A 34 2.61 -7.74 20.72
C CYS A 34 1.80 -6.62 21.40
N GLN A 35 2.22 -5.39 21.22
CA GLN A 35 1.53 -4.21 21.73
C GLN A 35 0.15 -3.95 21.08
N LEU A 36 -0.18 -4.66 19.99
CA LEU A 36 -1.49 -4.61 19.36
C LEU A 36 -2.47 -5.64 19.91
N THR A 37 -2.03 -6.48 20.84
CA THR A 37 -2.89 -7.43 21.56
C THR A 37 -3.70 -6.65 22.61
N GLU A 38 -4.88 -6.21 22.23
CA GLU A 38 -5.82 -5.48 23.07
C GLU A 38 -7.19 -6.17 22.99
N ASN A 39 -7.99 -6.03 24.07
CA ASN A 39 -9.43 -6.35 24.05
C ASN A 39 -9.78 -7.72 23.46
N GLU A 40 -9.25 -8.79 24.02
CA GLU A 40 -9.51 -10.19 23.60
C GLU A 40 -8.99 -10.56 22.20
N SER A 41 -8.28 -9.69 21.51
CA SER A 41 -7.59 -10.02 20.27
C SER A 41 -6.33 -10.82 20.59
N LEU A 42 -6.36 -12.14 20.37
CA LEU A 42 -5.18 -13.02 20.49
C LEU A 42 -4.26 -12.89 19.26
N PHE A 43 -3.99 -11.68 18.86
CA PHE A 43 -3.11 -11.35 17.73
C PHE A 43 -1.63 -11.48 18.14
N PRO A 44 -0.74 -12.01 17.29
CA PRO A 44 -0.99 -12.59 15.95
C PRO A 44 -1.36 -14.08 15.99
N ARG A 45 -1.30 -14.75 17.15
CA ARG A 45 -1.51 -16.19 17.34
C ARG A 45 -2.81 -16.71 16.72
N LYS A 46 -3.93 -15.99 16.93
CA LYS A 46 -5.23 -16.36 16.36
C LYS A 46 -5.19 -16.43 14.83
N THR A 47 -4.55 -15.45 14.19
CA THR A 47 -4.41 -15.38 12.74
C THR A 47 -3.55 -16.52 12.19
N ILE A 48 -2.45 -16.87 12.90
CA ILE A 48 -1.60 -18.03 12.55
C ILE A 48 -2.42 -19.32 12.64
N ARG A 49 -3.19 -19.50 13.71
CA ARG A 49 -4.03 -20.67 13.88
C ARG A 49 -5.08 -20.82 12.79
N GLN A 50 -5.73 -19.71 12.40
CA GLN A 50 -6.68 -19.70 11.28
C GLN A 50 -6.01 -20.12 9.96
N ALA A 51 -4.78 -19.69 9.72
CA ALA A 51 -4.02 -20.10 8.54
C ALA A 51 -3.68 -21.60 8.56
N GLN A 52 -3.18 -22.12 9.70
CA GLN A 52 -2.86 -23.54 9.85
C GLN A 52 -4.08 -24.46 9.71
N MET A 53 -5.22 -24.01 10.22
CA MET A 53 -6.49 -24.76 10.08
C MET A 53 -7.14 -24.61 8.70
N GLY A 54 -6.56 -23.87 7.78
CA GLY A 54 -7.13 -23.68 6.45
C GLY A 54 -8.44 -22.87 6.41
N LEU A 55 -8.69 -22.00 7.41
CA LEU A 55 -9.92 -21.23 7.54
C LEU A 55 -9.95 -20.01 6.61
N LYS A 56 -10.06 -20.27 5.32
CA LYS A 56 -9.97 -19.26 4.26
C LYS A 56 -10.94 -18.10 4.45
N ASP A 57 -12.21 -18.39 4.73
CA ASP A 57 -13.24 -17.34 4.87
C ASP A 57 -13.02 -16.46 6.09
N SER A 58 -12.56 -17.05 7.21
CA SER A 58 -12.17 -16.32 8.40
C SER A 58 -10.99 -15.38 8.13
N LEU A 59 -10.01 -15.82 7.36
CA LEU A 59 -8.85 -14.99 7.01
C LEU A 59 -9.20 -13.85 6.05
N ILE A 60 -10.12 -14.06 5.09
CA ILE A 60 -10.57 -12.98 4.20
C ILE A 60 -11.27 -11.87 5.00
N SER A 61 -12.07 -12.23 6.02
CA SER A 61 -12.78 -11.28 6.87
C SER A 61 -11.96 -10.72 8.04
N ASN A 62 -10.75 -11.24 8.26
CA ASN A 62 -9.89 -10.80 9.35
C ASN A 62 -9.07 -9.56 8.96
N VAL A 63 -9.29 -8.45 9.67
CA VAL A 63 -8.55 -7.20 9.48
C VAL A 63 -7.21 -7.15 10.22
N ASP A 64 -6.95 -8.07 11.15
CA ASP A 64 -5.76 -8.08 12.00
C ASP A 64 -4.43 -7.99 11.23
N PRO A 65 -4.24 -8.69 10.08
CA PRO A 65 -3.02 -8.54 9.28
C PRO A 65 -2.75 -7.08 8.87
N TRP A 66 -3.79 -6.30 8.58
CA TRP A 66 -3.67 -4.89 8.20
C TRP A 66 -3.36 -3.97 9.38
N LEU A 67 -3.75 -4.35 10.60
CA LEU A 67 -3.44 -3.59 11.82
C LEU A 67 -1.98 -3.74 12.24
N CYS A 68 -1.30 -4.81 11.84
CA CYS A 68 0.10 -5.08 12.15
C CYS A 68 1.02 -3.96 11.64
N TYR A 69 1.97 -3.48 12.47
CA TYR A 69 2.98 -2.50 12.07
C TYR A 69 4.24 -3.13 11.50
N TYR A 70 4.33 -4.44 11.55
CA TYR A 70 5.51 -5.17 11.12
C TYR A 70 6.76 -4.66 11.82
N CYS A 71 6.74 -4.63 13.16
CA CYS A 71 7.88 -4.24 14.00
C CYS A 71 8.99 -5.30 14.02
N GLY A 72 8.65 -6.57 13.85
CA GLY A 72 9.59 -7.68 13.87
C GLY A 72 9.65 -8.43 15.19
N ASP A 73 9.27 -7.82 16.33
CA ASP A 73 9.44 -8.35 17.69
C ASP A 73 8.89 -9.77 17.85
N CYS A 74 7.74 -10.07 17.24
CA CYS A 74 7.14 -11.40 17.29
C CYS A 74 7.91 -12.47 16.50
N SER A 75 8.67 -12.08 15.47
CA SER A 75 9.54 -12.97 14.69
C SER A 75 10.86 -13.20 15.43
N GLU A 76 11.44 -12.12 15.96
CA GLU A 76 12.70 -12.11 16.71
C GLU A 76 12.62 -12.97 17.99
N SER A 77 11.47 -12.90 18.67
CA SER A 77 11.22 -13.67 19.90
C SER A 77 10.61 -15.05 19.70
N CYS A 78 10.44 -15.51 18.45
CA CYS A 78 9.82 -16.78 18.16
C CYS A 78 10.79 -17.96 18.40
N PRO A 79 10.54 -18.87 19.37
CA PRO A 79 11.45 -19.97 19.66
C PRO A 79 11.50 -21.05 18.57
N ARG A 80 10.65 -20.94 17.54
CA ARG A 80 10.56 -21.87 16.40
C ARG A 80 10.85 -21.22 15.07
N ASP A 81 11.31 -19.97 15.05
CA ASP A 81 11.57 -19.20 13.84
C ASP A 81 10.39 -19.23 12.83
N ALA A 82 9.16 -19.30 13.35
CA ALA A 82 7.94 -19.38 12.53
C ALA A 82 7.57 -18.06 11.84
N ASN A 83 8.34 -17.01 12.02
CA ASN A 83 8.23 -15.71 11.37
C ASN A 83 6.79 -15.13 11.31
N PRO A 84 6.13 -14.91 12.49
CA PRO A 84 4.76 -14.41 12.53
C PRO A 84 4.55 -13.09 11.78
N GLY A 85 5.54 -12.20 11.83
CA GLY A 85 5.51 -10.91 11.13
C GLY A 85 5.43 -11.08 9.61
N GLU A 86 6.23 -12.00 9.04
CA GLU A 86 6.21 -12.26 7.60
C GLU A 86 4.90 -12.91 7.15
N LEU A 87 4.31 -13.79 7.98
CA LEU A 87 2.98 -14.31 7.68
C LEU A 87 1.95 -13.18 7.57
N MET A 88 2.01 -12.14 8.44
CA MET A 88 1.09 -11.01 8.34
C MET A 88 1.27 -10.25 7.02
N MET A 89 2.51 -10.12 6.52
CA MET A 89 2.77 -9.50 5.22
C MET A 89 2.28 -10.37 4.05
N ALA A 90 2.50 -11.68 4.10
CA ALA A 90 1.99 -12.62 3.11
C ALA A 90 0.45 -12.60 3.08
N LEU A 91 -0.20 -12.55 4.25
CA LEU A 91 -1.66 -12.44 4.34
C LEU A 91 -2.18 -11.12 3.74
N ARG A 92 -1.50 -9.99 3.93
CA ARG A 92 -1.89 -8.73 3.27
C ARG A 92 -1.87 -8.86 1.75
N ARG A 93 -0.78 -9.41 1.17
CA ARG A 93 -0.66 -9.65 -0.28
C ARG A 93 -1.79 -10.57 -0.76
N TRP A 94 -2.03 -11.65 -0.02
CA TRP A 94 -3.11 -12.59 -0.32
C TRP A 94 -4.50 -11.95 -0.20
N GLN A 95 -4.76 -11.15 0.83
CA GLN A 95 -6.03 -10.43 1.01
C GLN A 95 -6.23 -9.37 -0.08
N THR A 96 -5.18 -8.65 -0.50
CA THR A 96 -5.24 -7.74 -1.65
C THR A 96 -5.80 -8.46 -2.87
N VAL A 97 -5.28 -9.66 -3.17
CA VAL A 97 -5.77 -10.48 -4.30
C VAL A 97 -7.21 -10.95 -4.10
N LYS A 98 -7.69 -11.12 -2.86
CA LYS A 98 -9.09 -11.51 -2.61
C LYS A 98 -10.06 -10.34 -2.69
N TYR A 99 -9.62 -9.14 -2.34
CA TYR A 99 -10.44 -7.93 -2.46
C TYR A 99 -10.43 -7.36 -3.87
N GLU A 100 -9.31 -7.46 -4.57
CA GLU A 100 -9.17 -6.99 -5.95
C GLU A 100 -10.10 -7.81 -6.90
N TRP A 101 -10.90 -7.11 -7.70
CA TRP A 101 -12.00 -7.72 -8.45
C TRP A 101 -11.61 -8.19 -9.86
N THR A 102 -10.57 -7.60 -10.47
CA THR A 102 -10.16 -7.95 -11.84
C THR A 102 -9.32 -9.23 -11.92
N GLY A 103 -8.66 -9.62 -10.82
CA GLY A 103 -7.75 -10.75 -10.76
C GLY A 103 -6.30 -10.41 -11.14
N LEU A 104 -6.01 -9.21 -11.66
CA LEU A 104 -4.67 -8.78 -12.08
C LEU A 104 -3.67 -8.73 -10.94
N ALA A 105 -4.09 -8.32 -9.74
CA ALA A 105 -3.22 -8.37 -8.56
C ALA A 105 -2.71 -9.79 -8.32
N GLY A 106 -3.56 -10.80 -8.51
CA GLY A 106 -3.18 -12.21 -8.37
C GLY A 106 -2.13 -12.65 -9.39
N LEU A 107 -2.20 -12.14 -10.60
CA LEU A 107 -1.22 -12.40 -11.66
C LEU A 107 0.15 -11.79 -11.30
N PHE A 108 0.17 -10.53 -10.90
CA PHE A 108 1.42 -9.80 -10.62
C PHE A 108 2.11 -10.26 -9.32
N TYR A 109 1.36 -10.63 -8.28
CA TYR A 109 1.96 -11.19 -7.06
C TYR A 109 2.56 -12.59 -7.26
N LYS A 110 2.02 -13.39 -8.18
CA LYS A 110 2.48 -14.77 -8.42
C LYS A 110 3.55 -14.88 -9.49
N SER A 111 3.59 -13.95 -10.44
CA SER A 111 4.50 -13.97 -11.57
C SER A 111 5.17 -12.61 -11.77
N LEU A 112 6.46 -12.56 -11.42
CA LEU A 112 7.28 -11.37 -11.67
C LEU A 112 7.37 -11.05 -13.17
N ALA A 113 7.45 -12.09 -14.00
CA ALA A 113 7.52 -11.91 -15.45
C ALA A 113 6.28 -11.18 -16.00
N SER A 114 5.08 -11.51 -15.51
CA SER A 114 3.86 -10.82 -15.95
C SER A 114 3.83 -9.35 -15.57
N LEU A 115 4.36 -8.99 -14.39
CA LEU A 115 4.50 -7.59 -13.98
C LEU A 115 5.50 -6.85 -14.88
N ILE A 116 6.67 -7.45 -15.16
CA ILE A 116 7.68 -6.85 -16.04
C ILE A 116 7.12 -6.66 -17.45
N ILE A 117 6.45 -7.67 -18.00
CA ILE A 117 5.82 -7.56 -19.33
C ILE A 117 4.80 -6.41 -19.35
N ALA A 118 3.96 -6.30 -18.34
CA ALA A 118 2.99 -5.21 -18.25
C ALA A 118 3.66 -3.83 -18.18
N LEU A 119 4.74 -3.69 -17.41
CA LEU A 119 5.53 -2.45 -17.34
C LEU A 119 6.15 -2.09 -18.68
N VAL A 120 6.72 -3.07 -19.40
CA VAL A 120 7.30 -2.87 -20.73
C VAL A 120 6.23 -2.47 -21.73
N LEU A 121 5.06 -3.11 -21.72
CA LEU A 121 3.95 -2.75 -22.62
C LEU A 121 3.47 -1.31 -22.41
N VAL A 122 3.38 -0.85 -21.15
CA VAL A 122 3.05 0.55 -20.85
C VAL A 122 4.12 1.50 -21.38
N ALA A 123 5.41 1.16 -21.20
CA ALA A 123 6.50 1.99 -21.72
C ALA A 123 6.45 2.08 -23.27
N ILE A 124 6.23 0.96 -23.95
CA ILE A 124 6.07 0.92 -25.41
C ILE A 124 4.86 1.77 -25.85
N ALA A 125 3.74 1.70 -25.14
CA ALA A 125 2.55 2.50 -25.45
C ALA A 125 2.84 4.01 -25.35
N ILE A 126 3.51 4.47 -24.29
CA ILE A 126 3.88 5.88 -24.14
C ILE A 126 4.88 6.30 -25.21
N PHE A 127 5.86 5.46 -25.55
CA PHE A 127 6.79 5.73 -26.63
C PHE A 127 6.07 5.84 -27.99
N ALA A 128 5.15 4.93 -28.28
CA ALA A 128 4.36 4.97 -29.51
C ALA A 128 3.49 6.25 -29.60
N ILE A 129 2.91 6.69 -28.49
CA ILE A 129 2.17 7.96 -28.43
C ILE A 129 3.11 9.14 -28.69
N ALA A 130 4.32 9.15 -28.09
CA ALA A 130 5.30 10.21 -28.36
C ALA A 130 5.72 10.24 -29.84
N TYR A 131 5.89 9.07 -30.45
CA TYR A 131 6.18 8.94 -31.88
C TYR A 131 5.05 9.51 -32.76
N THR A 132 3.76 9.21 -32.46
CA THR A 132 2.62 9.76 -33.20
C THR A 132 2.45 11.28 -33.05
N LYS A 133 3.14 11.88 -32.08
CA LYS A 133 3.18 13.34 -31.86
C LYS A 133 4.49 13.96 -32.34
N ASP A 134 5.21 13.27 -33.23
CA ASP A 134 6.51 13.69 -33.79
C ASP A 134 7.51 14.15 -32.70
N PHE A 135 7.43 13.52 -31.51
CA PHE A 135 8.21 13.88 -30.34
C PHE A 135 8.10 15.39 -29.97
N ASN A 136 7.00 16.01 -30.30
CA ASN A 136 6.74 17.42 -29.95
C ASN A 136 6.57 17.55 -28.44
N HIS A 137 7.38 18.40 -27.83
CA HIS A 137 7.43 18.60 -26.41
C HIS A 137 6.09 19.14 -25.85
N GLU A 138 5.50 20.19 -26.45
CA GLU A 138 4.26 20.80 -25.98
C GLU A 138 3.07 19.84 -26.11
N ALA A 139 2.97 19.14 -27.25
CA ALA A 139 1.93 18.15 -27.48
C ALA A 139 2.00 16.98 -26.51
N LEU A 140 3.22 16.58 -26.11
CA LEU A 140 3.42 15.51 -25.14
C LEU A 140 3.12 15.97 -23.71
N MET A 141 3.47 17.20 -23.34
CA MET A 141 3.11 17.77 -22.04
C MET A 141 1.60 17.90 -21.86
N HIS A 142 0.91 18.43 -22.86
CA HIS A 142 -0.56 18.54 -22.83
C HIS A 142 -1.25 17.17 -22.73
N PHE A 143 -0.75 16.18 -23.48
CA PHE A 143 -1.23 14.81 -23.39
C PHE A 143 -0.97 14.23 -22.00
N GLY A 144 0.24 14.39 -21.46
CA GLY A 144 0.62 13.84 -20.16
C GLY A 144 -0.24 14.36 -19.03
N HIS A 145 -0.49 15.66 -18.99
CA HIS A 145 -1.38 16.26 -17.98
C HIS A 145 -2.81 15.70 -18.05
N SER A 146 -3.38 15.57 -19.26
CA SER A 146 -4.69 14.94 -19.44
C SER A 146 -4.68 13.47 -19.03
N LEU A 147 -3.61 12.73 -19.37
CA LEU A 147 -3.47 11.32 -19.01
C LEU A 147 -3.42 11.14 -17.50
N GLU A 148 -2.60 11.92 -16.78
CA GLU A 148 -2.48 11.85 -15.32
C GLU A 148 -3.83 12.06 -14.64
N PHE A 149 -4.54 13.10 -15.03
CA PHE A 149 -5.85 13.43 -14.47
C PHE A 149 -6.86 12.28 -14.67
N TRP A 150 -7.04 11.81 -15.89
CA TRP A 150 -7.99 10.75 -16.19
C TRP A 150 -7.57 9.40 -15.63
N LEU A 151 -6.26 9.11 -15.60
CA LEU A 151 -5.74 7.89 -15.01
C LEU A 151 -6.08 7.79 -13.52
N ILE A 152 -5.89 8.89 -12.77
CA ILE A 152 -6.23 8.96 -11.34
C ILE A 152 -7.73 8.69 -11.15
N ILE A 153 -8.60 9.39 -11.88
CA ILE A 153 -10.06 9.24 -11.77
C ILE A 153 -10.49 7.81 -12.12
N CYS A 154 -10.04 7.28 -13.25
CA CYS A 154 -10.43 5.94 -13.70
C CYS A 154 -9.95 4.85 -12.75
N VAL A 155 -8.68 4.86 -12.34
CA VAL A 155 -8.13 3.87 -11.42
C VAL A 155 -8.83 3.91 -10.07
N PHE A 156 -9.07 5.12 -9.55
CA PHE A 156 -9.77 5.26 -8.28
C PHE A 156 -11.21 4.75 -8.37
N SER A 157 -11.96 5.19 -9.37
CA SER A 157 -13.41 4.90 -9.49
C SER A 157 -13.69 3.45 -9.92
N ILE A 158 -12.90 2.90 -10.88
CA ILE A 158 -13.18 1.60 -11.47
C ILE A 158 -12.52 0.46 -10.69
N ILE A 159 -11.37 0.71 -10.05
CA ILE A 159 -10.62 -0.36 -9.40
C ILE A 159 -10.61 -0.19 -7.88
N LEU A 160 -10.13 0.95 -7.35
CA LEU A 160 -9.91 1.10 -5.91
C LEU A 160 -11.22 1.17 -5.11
N VAL A 161 -12.21 1.91 -5.58
CA VAL A 161 -13.52 1.99 -4.90
C VAL A 161 -14.24 0.63 -4.88
N PRO A 162 -14.39 -0.12 -5.99
CA PRO A 162 -14.94 -1.47 -5.95
C PRO A 162 -14.17 -2.42 -5.04
N ASN A 163 -12.84 -2.34 -4.99
CA ASN A 163 -12.02 -3.14 -4.09
C ASN A 163 -12.31 -2.82 -2.60
N LEU A 164 -12.48 -1.53 -2.26
CA LEU A 164 -12.89 -1.11 -0.91
C LEU A 164 -14.30 -1.60 -0.56
N ILE A 165 -15.23 -1.53 -1.50
CA ILE A 165 -16.59 -2.08 -1.31
C ILE A 165 -16.53 -3.59 -1.05
N ARG A 166 -15.69 -4.33 -1.78
CA ARG A 166 -15.48 -5.76 -1.53
C ARG A 166 -14.83 -6.03 -0.16
N MET A 167 -13.84 -5.23 0.23
CA MET A 167 -13.26 -5.31 1.57
C MET A 167 -14.32 -5.07 2.64
N PHE A 168 -15.14 -4.02 2.51
CA PHE A 168 -16.26 -3.74 3.42
C PHE A 168 -17.25 -4.90 3.48
N TYR A 169 -17.64 -5.45 2.34
CA TYR A 169 -18.52 -6.60 2.27
C TYR A 169 -17.98 -7.80 3.07
N PHE A 170 -16.72 -8.18 2.88
CA PHE A 170 -16.15 -9.33 3.58
C PHE A 170 -15.94 -9.08 5.07
N THR A 171 -15.49 -7.88 5.45
CA THR A 171 -15.06 -7.59 6.82
C THR A 171 -16.18 -7.10 7.73
N VAL A 172 -17.23 -6.50 7.19
CA VAL A 172 -18.35 -5.94 7.96
C VAL A 172 -19.65 -6.70 7.68
N ILE A 173 -20.09 -6.78 6.41
CA ILE A 173 -21.39 -7.36 6.07
C ILE A 173 -21.39 -8.88 6.25
N LYS A 174 -20.49 -9.60 5.58
CA LYS A 174 -20.36 -11.07 5.69
C LYS A 174 -19.97 -11.50 7.11
N ALA A 175 -19.16 -10.71 7.80
CA ALA A 175 -18.79 -10.93 9.19
C ALA A 175 -19.92 -10.60 10.20
N LYS A 176 -21.07 -10.08 9.73
CA LYS A 176 -22.26 -9.74 10.54
C LYS A 176 -21.94 -8.81 11.71
N VAL A 177 -21.12 -7.78 11.48
CA VAL A 177 -20.79 -6.76 12.46
C VAL A 177 -22.04 -5.91 12.77
N LYS A 178 -22.47 -5.87 14.04
CA LYS A 178 -23.65 -5.14 14.50
C LYS A 178 -23.27 -3.85 15.24
N ALA A 179 -22.55 -2.95 14.58
CA ALA A 179 -22.19 -1.67 15.17
C ALA A 179 -23.38 -0.70 15.23
N PRO A 180 -23.47 0.18 16.25
CA PRO A 180 -24.42 1.29 16.28
C PRO A 180 -24.17 2.25 15.13
N PHE A 181 -25.22 2.90 14.61
CA PHE A 181 -25.09 3.85 13.48
C PHE A 181 -24.09 4.98 13.79
N GLY A 182 -24.15 5.57 14.97
CA GLY A 182 -23.20 6.61 15.38
C GLY A 182 -21.73 6.22 15.29
N SER A 183 -21.41 4.90 15.45
CA SER A 183 -20.04 4.41 15.29
C SER A 183 -19.52 4.47 13.84
N TYR A 184 -20.40 4.44 12.85
CA TYR A 184 -20.01 4.62 11.46
C TYR A 184 -19.58 6.07 11.20
N ILE A 185 -20.28 7.03 11.77
CA ILE A 185 -19.97 8.45 11.61
C ILE A 185 -18.70 8.82 12.39
N SER A 186 -18.64 8.52 13.69
CA SER A 186 -17.46 8.82 14.52
C SER A 186 -16.20 8.08 14.01
N GLY A 187 -16.37 6.84 13.56
CA GLY A 187 -15.30 6.05 12.98
C GLY A 187 -14.78 6.65 11.67
N PHE A 188 -15.64 7.29 10.86
CA PHE A 188 -15.24 7.95 9.63
C PHE A 188 -14.34 9.18 9.90
N PHE A 189 -14.70 10.01 10.86
CA PHE A 189 -13.83 11.14 11.26
C PHE A 189 -12.49 10.64 11.82
N PHE A 190 -12.52 9.55 12.61
CA PHE A 190 -11.28 8.93 13.07
C PHE A 190 -10.44 8.39 11.91
N LEU A 191 -11.07 7.79 10.87
CA LEU A 191 -10.39 7.31 9.66
C LEU A 191 -9.64 8.46 8.98
N ILE A 192 -10.31 9.60 8.76
CA ILE A 192 -9.68 10.78 8.15
C ILE A 192 -8.47 11.23 8.99
N GLY A 193 -8.64 11.44 10.28
CA GLY A 193 -7.55 11.82 11.16
C GLY A 193 -6.39 10.81 11.14
N HIS A 194 -6.70 9.51 11.09
CA HIS A 194 -5.69 8.46 11.02
C HIS A 194 -4.95 8.43 9.67
N MET A 195 -5.64 8.69 8.55
CA MET A 195 -5.00 8.75 7.22
C MET A 195 -3.94 9.85 7.17
N PHE A 196 -4.22 11.02 7.75
CA PHE A 196 -3.28 12.13 7.75
C PHE A 196 -2.16 11.98 8.78
N THR A 197 -2.44 11.48 10.00
CA THR A 197 -1.46 11.47 11.09
C THR A 197 -0.73 10.16 11.25
N GLN A 198 -1.35 9.04 10.88
CA GLN A 198 -0.87 7.66 11.10
C GLN A 198 -0.49 7.38 12.57
N ILE A 199 -1.11 8.08 13.50
CA ILE A 199 -0.76 8.15 14.94
C ILE A 199 -0.71 6.78 15.63
N ARG A 200 -1.48 5.78 15.14
CA ARG A 200 -1.42 4.43 15.70
C ARG A 200 -0.04 3.77 15.58
N THR A 201 0.81 4.27 14.67
CA THR A 201 2.18 3.73 14.50
C THR A 201 3.03 3.97 15.75
N PHE A 202 2.70 4.98 16.57
CA PHE A 202 3.37 5.22 17.87
C PHE A 202 3.10 4.14 18.93
N LYS A 203 2.09 3.29 18.74
CA LYS A 203 1.87 2.16 19.66
C LYS A 203 3.00 1.12 19.62
N CYS A 204 3.87 1.15 18.61
CA CYS A 204 5.07 0.33 18.55
C CYS A 204 6.29 1.17 18.97
N ASP A 205 6.64 1.16 20.23
CA ASP A 205 7.49 2.09 20.98
C ASP A 205 8.89 2.43 20.42
N LYS A 206 9.43 1.69 19.49
CA LYS A 206 10.82 1.88 19.07
C LYS A 206 10.98 2.47 17.67
N GLN A 207 9.95 3.12 17.10
CA GLN A 207 9.94 3.43 15.67
C GLN A 207 9.59 4.88 15.29
N THR A 208 9.88 5.85 16.14
CA THR A 208 9.61 7.28 15.86
C THR A 208 10.27 7.76 14.57
N THR A 209 11.53 7.39 14.34
CA THR A 209 12.26 7.75 13.09
C THR A 209 11.63 7.12 11.85
N ARG A 210 11.15 5.88 11.96
CA ARG A 210 10.46 5.20 10.86
C ARG A 210 9.09 5.83 10.60
N TRP A 211 8.36 6.19 11.65
CA TRP A 211 7.11 6.91 11.51
C TRP A 211 7.32 8.24 10.80
N LEU A 212 8.32 9.03 11.24
CA LEU A 212 8.62 10.33 10.63
C LEU A 212 8.96 10.18 9.13
N ALA A 213 9.88 9.27 8.79
CA ALA A 213 10.24 9.01 7.39
C ALA A 213 9.03 8.60 6.55
N HIS A 214 8.21 7.69 7.07
CA HIS A 214 6.99 7.25 6.38
C HIS A 214 5.95 8.38 6.26
N PHE A 215 5.78 9.17 7.31
CA PHE A 215 4.88 10.32 7.30
C PHE A 215 5.30 11.36 6.26
N LEU A 216 6.60 11.68 6.16
CA LEU A 216 7.14 12.63 5.18
C LEU A 216 6.96 12.12 3.73
N VAL A 217 7.21 10.82 3.49
CA VAL A 217 6.95 10.23 2.17
C VAL A 217 5.46 10.29 1.80
N VAL A 218 4.58 9.93 2.73
CA VAL A 218 3.12 9.92 2.46
C VAL A 218 2.61 11.34 2.26
N SER A 219 3.02 12.29 3.12
CA SER A 219 2.61 13.69 2.98
C SER A 219 3.14 14.31 1.69
N GLY A 220 4.41 14.06 1.35
CA GLY A 220 4.99 14.50 0.08
C GLY A 220 4.24 13.93 -1.13
N TYR A 221 3.97 12.62 -1.12
CA TYR A 221 3.23 11.96 -2.19
C TYR A 221 1.79 12.50 -2.34
N LEU A 222 1.05 12.65 -1.22
CA LEU A 222 -0.33 13.18 -1.27
C LEU A 222 -0.36 14.64 -1.72
N SER A 223 0.62 15.44 -1.31
CA SER A 223 0.74 16.82 -1.77
C SER A 223 1.02 16.90 -3.28
N LEU A 224 1.95 16.08 -3.79
CA LEU A 224 2.17 15.97 -5.25
C LEU A 224 0.89 15.56 -5.98
N LEU A 225 0.16 14.57 -5.47
CA LEU A 225 -1.10 14.12 -6.05
C LEU A 225 -2.13 15.27 -6.12
N VAL A 226 -2.27 16.05 -5.04
CA VAL A 226 -3.17 17.20 -5.00
C VAL A 226 -2.73 18.28 -6.00
N ILE A 227 -1.44 18.60 -6.03
CA ILE A 227 -0.87 19.57 -6.99
C ILE A 227 -1.19 19.13 -8.43
N THR A 228 -0.93 17.86 -8.77
CA THR A 228 -1.17 17.33 -10.12
C THR A 228 -2.66 17.39 -10.51
N VAL A 229 -3.56 16.93 -9.62
CA VAL A 229 -5.01 16.92 -9.91
C VAL A 229 -5.59 18.32 -10.07
N PHE A 230 -5.14 19.27 -9.27
CA PHE A 230 -5.67 20.64 -9.23
C PHE A 230 -4.74 21.66 -9.90
N LEU A 231 -3.77 21.22 -10.70
CA LEU A 231 -2.78 22.10 -11.31
C LEU A 231 -3.42 23.24 -12.14
N ASN A 232 -4.47 22.94 -12.89
CA ASN A 232 -5.21 23.95 -13.68
C ASN A 232 -5.86 25.03 -12.79
N TRP A 233 -6.23 24.71 -11.56
CA TRP A 233 -6.83 25.65 -10.62
C TRP A 233 -5.77 26.48 -9.90
N PHE A 234 -4.62 25.87 -9.59
CA PHE A 234 -3.53 26.56 -8.90
C PHE A 234 -2.70 27.44 -9.81
N GLY A 235 -2.66 27.13 -11.10
CA GLY A 235 -1.81 27.79 -12.09
C GLY A 235 -0.38 27.25 -12.09
N THR A 236 0.14 27.02 -13.29
CA THR A 236 1.49 26.45 -13.51
C THR A 236 2.64 27.42 -13.15
N GLU A 237 2.36 28.73 -13.13
CA GLU A 237 3.31 29.80 -12.84
C GLU A 237 3.27 30.28 -11.39
N ASN A 238 2.40 29.73 -10.57
CA ASN A 238 2.28 30.13 -9.17
C ASN A 238 3.51 29.69 -8.38
N GLN A 239 4.30 30.66 -7.93
CA GLN A 239 5.57 30.42 -7.22
C GLN A 239 5.42 29.55 -5.97
N LEU A 240 4.30 29.67 -5.26
CA LEU A 240 4.03 28.84 -4.08
C LEU A 240 3.86 27.36 -4.48
N ILE A 241 3.14 27.10 -5.58
CA ILE A 241 2.93 25.73 -6.10
C ILE A 241 4.23 25.14 -6.61
N ILE A 242 5.05 25.95 -7.30
CA ILE A 242 6.40 25.55 -7.75
C ILE A 242 7.25 25.15 -6.55
N ASN A 243 7.34 25.98 -5.52
CA ASN A 243 8.14 25.71 -4.33
C ASN A 243 7.62 24.47 -3.58
N LEU A 244 6.31 24.31 -3.44
CA LEU A 244 5.71 23.10 -2.87
C LEU A 244 6.05 21.85 -3.69
N GLY A 245 6.04 21.95 -5.02
CA GLY A 245 6.44 20.87 -5.92
C GLY A 245 7.87 20.40 -5.67
N TYR A 246 8.82 21.34 -5.54
CA TYR A 246 10.20 21.03 -5.19
C TYR A 246 10.35 20.37 -3.82
N ILE A 247 9.71 20.95 -2.80
CA ILE A 247 9.76 20.40 -1.43
C ILE A 247 9.19 18.99 -1.40
N THR A 248 8.00 18.80 -1.94
CA THR A 248 7.28 17.52 -1.87
C THR A 248 7.94 16.45 -2.75
N GLY A 249 8.39 16.80 -3.95
CA GLY A 249 9.19 15.92 -4.82
C GLY A 249 10.50 15.52 -4.15
N GLY A 250 11.21 16.47 -3.57
CA GLY A 250 12.44 16.25 -2.81
C GLY A 250 12.22 15.34 -1.61
N LEU A 251 11.13 15.53 -0.84
CA LEU A 251 10.80 14.65 0.28
C LEU A 251 10.56 13.20 -0.17
N VAL A 252 9.77 12.99 -1.22
CA VAL A 252 9.52 11.66 -1.76
C VAL A 252 10.83 11.02 -2.24
N PHE A 253 11.62 11.72 -3.02
CA PHE A 253 12.89 11.25 -3.56
C PHE A 253 13.90 10.89 -2.45
N ILE A 254 14.19 11.81 -1.51
CA ILE A 254 15.21 11.62 -0.46
C ILE A 254 14.81 10.50 0.49
N PHE A 255 13.58 10.52 1.01
CA PHE A 255 13.17 9.53 2.01
C PHE A 255 12.95 8.13 1.41
N THR A 256 12.53 8.02 0.14
CA THR A 256 12.49 6.71 -0.52
C THR A 256 13.89 6.16 -0.78
N PHE A 257 14.87 7.02 -1.10
CA PHE A 257 16.27 6.63 -1.20
C PHE A 257 16.81 6.07 0.14
N ILE A 258 16.55 6.77 1.24
CA ILE A 258 16.92 6.30 2.59
C ILE A 258 16.28 4.95 2.89
N LEU A 259 15.01 4.76 2.53
CA LEU A 259 14.30 3.48 2.71
C LEU A 259 14.89 2.35 1.84
N ILE A 260 15.36 2.64 0.63
CA ILE A 260 16.07 1.68 -0.24
C ILE A 260 17.37 1.24 0.42
N ILE A 261 18.21 2.19 0.86
CA ILE A 261 19.47 1.89 1.56
C ILE A 261 19.23 1.06 2.83
N SER A 262 18.26 1.47 3.65
CA SER A 262 17.89 0.73 4.87
C SER A 262 17.45 -0.70 4.56
N ARG A 263 16.77 -0.93 3.43
CA ARG A 263 16.34 -2.26 3.00
C ARG A 263 17.48 -3.12 2.46
N LEU A 264 18.45 -2.51 1.79
CA LEU A 264 19.66 -3.20 1.31
C LEU A 264 20.56 -3.65 2.46
N SER A 265 20.64 -2.87 3.53
CA SER A 265 21.51 -3.17 4.68
C SER A 265 21.06 -4.40 5.49
N LYS A 266 19.79 -4.82 5.42
CA LYS A 266 19.20 -5.97 6.14
C LYS A 266 19.46 -6.00 7.66
N ASN A 267 19.87 -4.89 8.25
CA ASN A 267 20.26 -4.81 9.67
C ASN A 267 19.08 -4.96 10.66
N ARG A 268 17.85 -4.87 10.17
CA ARG A 268 16.64 -4.99 10.98
C ARG A 268 15.82 -6.20 10.51
N GLU A 269 15.12 -6.86 11.42
CA GLU A 269 14.22 -7.98 11.12
C GLU A 269 13.24 -7.67 9.98
N LEU A 270 12.72 -6.45 9.98
CA LEU A 270 11.87 -5.88 8.92
C LEU A 270 12.43 -5.96 7.50
N ASN A 271 13.75 -5.89 7.37
CA ASN A 271 14.44 -5.78 6.09
C ASN A 271 14.95 -7.13 5.58
N LYS A 272 14.96 -8.16 6.45
CA LYS A 272 15.42 -9.52 6.08
C LYS A 272 14.54 -10.14 5.00
N TYR A 273 13.23 -9.95 5.09
CA TYR A 273 12.24 -10.55 4.21
C TYR A 273 11.57 -9.50 3.33
N SER A 274 11.96 -9.43 2.07
CA SER A 274 11.35 -8.51 1.09
C SER A 274 10.82 -9.30 -0.10
N HIS A 275 9.53 -9.17 -0.37
CA HIS A 275 8.95 -9.73 -1.59
C HIS A 275 9.31 -8.86 -2.81
N SER A 276 9.40 -9.46 -4.00
CA SER A 276 9.75 -8.74 -5.25
C SER A 276 8.87 -7.51 -5.48
N THR A 277 7.56 -7.63 -5.27
CA THR A 277 6.62 -6.51 -5.43
C THR A 277 6.86 -5.36 -4.46
N ASP A 278 7.50 -5.61 -3.30
CA ASP A 278 7.89 -4.56 -2.37
C ASP A 278 9.06 -3.71 -2.90
N TRP A 279 9.94 -4.33 -3.70
CA TRP A 279 11.04 -3.64 -4.38
C TRP A 279 10.52 -2.78 -5.54
N PHE A 280 9.64 -3.32 -6.38
CA PHE A 280 9.02 -2.52 -7.44
C PHE A 280 8.31 -1.28 -6.88
N PHE A 281 7.57 -1.44 -5.79
CA PHE A 281 6.89 -0.33 -5.14
C PHE A 281 7.84 0.80 -4.74
N ILE A 282 8.93 0.48 -4.03
CA ILE A 282 9.83 1.51 -3.50
C ILE A 282 10.71 2.13 -4.59
N ILE A 283 11.14 1.33 -5.58
CA ILE A 283 11.95 1.81 -6.71
C ILE A 283 11.13 2.75 -7.59
N TRP A 284 9.88 2.40 -7.95
CA TRP A 284 9.03 3.28 -8.75
C TRP A 284 8.66 4.56 -8.02
N LEU A 285 8.42 4.50 -6.72
CA LEU A 285 8.16 5.69 -5.91
C LEU A 285 9.39 6.61 -5.86
N PHE A 286 10.59 6.05 -5.74
CA PHE A 286 11.84 6.78 -5.84
C PHE A 286 12.02 7.43 -7.21
N LEU A 287 11.85 6.65 -8.29
CA LEU A 287 11.98 7.15 -9.67
C LEU A 287 10.94 8.23 -9.97
N MET A 288 9.72 8.09 -9.50
CA MET A 288 8.67 9.10 -9.64
C MET A 288 9.07 10.41 -8.95
N GLY A 289 9.53 10.37 -7.70
CA GLY A 289 9.99 11.57 -6.98
C GLY A 289 11.22 12.22 -7.64
N LEU A 290 12.19 11.41 -8.06
CA LEU A 290 13.39 11.88 -8.75
C LEU A 290 13.06 12.54 -10.09
N THR A 291 12.28 11.88 -10.93
CA THR A 291 11.95 12.40 -12.25
C THR A 291 11.01 13.61 -12.17
N ALA A 292 10.06 13.64 -11.23
CA ALA A 292 9.23 14.82 -10.98
C ALA A 292 10.08 16.04 -10.61
N PHE A 293 11.05 15.86 -9.69
CA PHE A 293 12.00 16.92 -9.29
C PHE A 293 12.83 17.39 -10.47
N LEU A 294 13.40 16.46 -11.25
CA LEU A 294 14.24 16.79 -12.41
C LEU A 294 13.43 17.47 -13.53
N VAL A 295 12.25 17.01 -13.85
CA VAL A 295 11.38 17.65 -14.87
C VAL A 295 11.08 19.10 -14.47
N ARG A 296 10.72 19.32 -13.21
CA ARG A 296 10.48 20.71 -12.74
C ARG A 296 11.73 21.58 -12.82
N LEU A 297 12.88 21.04 -12.41
CA LEU A 297 14.17 21.76 -12.52
C LEU A 297 14.48 22.13 -13.97
N PHE A 298 14.29 21.20 -14.92
CA PHE A 298 14.56 21.42 -16.34
C PHE A 298 13.59 22.40 -16.99
N ILE A 299 12.37 22.51 -16.48
CA ILE A 299 11.44 23.57 -16.86
C ILE A 299 11.99 24.93 -16.44
N ASP A 300 12.40 25.07 -15.17
CA ASP A 300 12.80 26.35 -14.59
C ASP A 300 14.12 26.89 -15.17
N ILE A 301 15.02 26.02 -15.66
CA ILE A 301 16.27 26.42 -16.33
C ILE A 301 16.15 26.43 -17.87
N ASP A 302 14.93 26.32 -18.40
CA ASP A 302 14.60 26.31 -19.84
C ASP A 302 15.38 25.27 -20.68
N MET A 303 15.67 24.12 -20.07
CA MET A 303 16.40 23.02 -20.72
C MET A 303 15.50 21.84 -21.15
N LEU A 304 14.23 21.84 -20.78
CA LEU A 304 13.36 20.68 -21.01
C LEU A 304 13.11 20.45 -22.50
N THR A 305 12.98 21.52 -23.30
CA THR A 305 12.76 21.42 -24.75
C THR A 305 13.88 20.62 -25.45
N ASN A 306 15.13 20.86 -25.08
CA ASN A 306 16.27 20.13 -25.62
C ASN A 306 16.44 18.74 -25.01
N ASN A 307 15.80 18.44 -23.89
CA ASN A 307 15.87 17.19 -23.15
C ASN A 307 14.49 16.57 -22.93
N PHE A 308 13.62 16.63 -23.92
CA PHE A 308 12.24 16.12 -23.83
C PHE A 308 12.13 14.65 -23.42
N TRP A 309 13.15 13.85 -23.67
CA TRP A 309 13.25 12.45 -23.26
C TRP A 309 13.10 12.28 -21.74
N LEU A 310 13.54 13.29 -20.94
CA LEU A 310 13.37 13.28 -19.49
C LEU A 310 11.88 13.30 -19.12
N TYR A 311 11.10 14.15 -19.78
CA TYR A 311 9.64 14.18 -19.58
C TYR A 311 8.97 12.88 -20.04
N MET A 312 9.40 12.33 -21.19
CA MET A 312 8.89 11.05 -21.69
C MET A 312 9.16 9.90 -20.70
N ILE A 313 10.36 9.83 -20.10
CA ILE A 313 10.68 8.85 -19.06
C ILE A 313 9.80 9.06 -17.82
N HIS A 314 9.63 10.31 -17.40
CA HIS A 314 8.73 10.65 -16.29
C HIS A 314 7.31 10.16 -16.57
N LEU A 315 6.79 10.45 -17.75
CA LEU A 315 5.44 10.02 -18.16
C LEU A 315 5.30 8.49 -18.21
N MET A 316 6.33 7.75 -18.63
CA MET A 316 6.36 6.28 -18.54
C MET A 316 6.25 5.81 -17.10
N ILE A 317 7.06 6.37 -16.20
CA ILE A 317 7.12 5.99 -14.79
C ILE A 317 5.77 6.26 -14.08
N ILE A 318 5.19 7.46 -14.25
CA ILE A 318 3.92 7.79 -13.60
C ILE A 318 2.75 6.98 -14.16
N THR A 319 2.76 6.68 -15.46
CA THR A 319 1.73 5.84 -16.08
C THR A 319 1.82 4.40 -15.57
N GLN A 320 3.03 3.82 -15.51
CA GLN A 320 3.27 2.51 -14.92
C GLN A 320 2.87 2.48 -13.43
N TRP A 321 3.21 3.52 -12.68
CA TRP A 321 2.82 3.68 -11.29
C TRP A 321 1.31 3.70 -11.12
N GLY A 322 0.63 4.63 -11.81
CA GLY A 322 -0.81 4.84 -11.69
C GLY A 322 -1.64 3.64 -12.18
N LEU A 323 -1.27 3.07 -13.34
CA LEU A 323 -2.05 2.01 -13.97
C LEU A 323 -1.81 0.62 -13.38
N LEU A 324 -0.58 0.32 -12.92
CA LEU A 324 -0.19 -1.03 -12.52
C LEU A 324 0.13 -1.13 -11.02
N LEU A 325 1.01 -0.27 -10.49
CA LEU A 325 1.53 -0.42 -9.14
C LEU A 325 0.59 0.12 -8.06
N VAL A 326 -0.19 1.16 -8.37
CA VAL A 326 -1.22 1.70 -7.47
C VAL A 326 -2.35 0.69 -7.25
N PRO A 327 -3.08 0.22 -8.27
CA PRO A 327 -4.25 -0.61 -8.06
C PRO A 327 -3.92 -2.07 -7.70
N PHE A 328 -2.81 -2.62 -8.19
CA PHE A 328 -2.50 -4.05 -8.10
C PHE A 328 -1.29 -4.37 -7.22
N GLY A 329 -0.57 -3.34 -6.75
CA GLY A 329 0.66 -3.48 -5.98
C GLY A 329 0.50 -3.13 -4.50
N LYS A 330 1.64 -2.91 -3.86
CA LYS A 330 1.72 -2.59 -2.42
C LYS A 330 1.09 -1.24 -2.06
N TRP A 331 0.89 -0.33 -3.02
CA TRP A 331 0.26 0.97 -2.75
C TRP A 331 -1.13 0.83 -2.09
N THR A 332 -1.88 -0.20 -2.46
CA THR A 332 -3.21 -0.49 -1.87
C THR A 332 -3.18 -0.61 -0.35
N HIS A 333 -2.00 -0.86 0.27
CA HIS A 333 -1.88 -0.91 1.73
C HIS A 333 -2.28 0.40 2.40
N PHE A 334 -2.10 1.54 1.75
CA PHE A 334 -2.52 2.85 2.25
C PHE A 334 -4.04 2.88 2.51
N LEU A 335 -4.83 2.40 1.54
CA LEU A 335 -6.27 2.33 1.69
C LEU A 335 -6.70 1.20 2.63
N TYR A 336 -6.27 -0.03 2.36
CA TYR A 336 -6.75 -1.19 3.11
C TYR A 336 -6.38 -1.13 4.59
N ARG A 337 -5.21 -0.60 4.93
CA ARG A 337 -4.81 -0.44 6.32
C ARG A 337 -5.66 0.61 7.03
N SER A 338 -5.89 1.75 6.42
CA SER A 338 -6.71 2.83 6.98
C SER A 338 -8.15 2.35 7.20
N PHE A 339 -8.74 1.72 6.19
CA PHE A 339 -10.07 1.14 6.32
C PHE A 339 -10.15 -0.05 7.28
N ALA A 340 -9.09 -0.86 7.40
CA ALA A 340 -9.03 -1.92 8.41
C ALA A 340 -9.11 -1.38 9.85
N VAL A 341 -8.47 -0.23 10.11
CA VAL A 341 -8.60 0.47 11.40
C VAL A 341 -10.05 0.89 11.64
N TYR A 342 -10.69 1.47 10.64
CA TYR A 342 -12.10 1.84 10.70
C TYR A 342 -13.01 0.62 10.97
N PHE A 343 -12.85 -0.47 10.22
CA PHE A 343 -13.65 -1.70 10.38
C PHE A 343 -13.39 -2.40 11.71
N SER A 344 -12.16 -2.33 12.22
CA SER A 344 -11.83 -2.82 13.57
C SER A 344 -12.58 -2.05 14.65
N ASN A 345 -12.65 -0.73 14.53
CA ASN A 345 -13.41 0.10 15.47
C ASN A 345 -14.92 -0.21 15.43
N LEU A 346 -15.48 -0.41 14.24
CA LEU A 346 -16.87 -0.86 14.11
C LEU A 346 -17.12 -2.22 14.77
N LYS A 347 -16.20 -3.17 14.60
CA LYS A 347 -16.29 -4.49 15.24
C LYS A 347 -16.26 -4.38 16.76
N ILE A 348 -15.35 -3.59 17.32
CA ILE A 348 -15.27 -3.34 18.76
C ILE A 348 -16.57 -2.71 19.29
N ALA A 349 -17.09 -1.69 18.60
CA ALA A 349 -18.37 -1.05 18.96
C ALA A 349 -19.55 -2.04 18.91
N GLY A 350 -19.55 -2.94 17.93
CA GLY A 350 -20.56 -4.00 17.82
C GLY A 350 -20.50 -5.04 18.95
N LEU A 351 -19.30 -5.40 19.40
CA LEU A 351 -19.09 -6.31 20.52
C LEU A 351 -19.52 -5.67 21.84
N LYS A 352 -19.15 -4.40 22.08
CA LYS A 352 -19.60 -3.62 23.24
C LYS A 352 -21.13 -3.54 23.31
N LYS A 353 -21.81 -3.25 22.18
CA LYS A 353 -23.28 -3.24 22.12
C LYS A 353 -23.92 -4.58 22.49
N GLN A 354 -23.21 -5.68 22.26
CA GLN A 354 -23.70 -7.04 22.58
C GLN A 354 -23.28 -7.50 23.99
N GLY A 355 -22.64 -6.67 24.82
CA GLY A 355 -22.13 -7.05 26.12
C GLY A 355 -21.05 -8.13 26.10
N LYS A 356 -20.28 -8.21 24.98
CA LYS A 356 -19.20 -9.18 24.79
C LYS A 356 -17.79 -8.58 24.98
N LEU A 357 -17.75 -7.32 25.30
CA LEU A 357 -16.58 -6.52 25.67
C LEU A 357 -16.97 -5.55 26.77
#